data_58d1a6ddb89b8686cccba2b9e0eb39cb
#
_entry.id   58d1a6ddb89b8686cccba2b9e0eb39cb
#
_cell.length_a   1.000
_cell.length_b   1.000
_cell.length_c   1.000
_cell.angle_alpha   90.00
_cell.angle_beta   90.00
_cell.angle_gamma   90.00
#
_symmetry.space_group_name_H-M   'P 1'
#
loop_
_entity.id
_entity.type
_entity.pdbx_description
1 polymer ?
#
loop_
_entity_poly.entity_id
_entity_poly.type
_entity_poly.pdbx_seq_one_letter_code
_entity_poly.pdbx_strand_id
1 'polypeptide(L)'
;MTNEKWKIAFYGEEDFAARMKGNVTPWLYQNVVSGTTLSLDGIRLQYYYALNPERGKTITFIHGFGEFFGKYHEVMHLFYQAGYSVFFLELRGFGRSQRLVSDPELIHVNSFNEYIDDVFAFQYQIVQPLTRGDVHILFGHSMGGCISTLFLERFPKFFDKAILSSPMLELDFRTSDWKLQALSMISTAPNLNAKPSPSFRPFNPKPDFAHSSCASEPRYMYQFSQRLASDKYHTSGSSYGWTRAAYAAMQEAIAYAGDIRIPLLILQAEHDHLVLPGGQQQVAQRARNAAIMKIPGSKHEIFNALTEARELYWQVIFTFLETPVSEIPAAG
;
A
#
# COMPACT_ATOMS: atom_id res chain seq x y z
N MET A 1 -5.58 18.17 -16.31
CA MET A 1 -6.99 18.66 -16.35
C MET A 1 -7.50 18.80 -14.91
N THR A 2 -8.28 19.79 -14.61
CA THR A 2 -8.91 19.93 -13.29
C THR A 2 -10.26 19.24 -13.34
N ASN A 3 -10.49 18.24 -12.47
CA ASN A 3 -11.84 17.71 -12.33
C ASN A 3 -12.59 18.61 -11.37
N GLU A 4 -13.48 19.46 -11.91
CA GLU A 4 -14.23 20.47 -11.16
C GLU A 4 -15.08 19.84 -10.04
N LYS A 5 -15.56 18.60 -10.25
CA LYS A 5 -16.38 17.89 -9.27
C LYS A 5 -15.65 17.63 -7.95
N TRP A 6 -14.35 17.30 -8.00
CA TRP A 6 -13.56 16.96 -6.81
C TRP A 6 -12.54 18.04 -6.44
N LYS A 7 -12.49 19.17 -7.18
CA LYS A 7 -11.48 20.24 -7.00
C LYS A 7 -10.04 19.77 -7.09
N ILE A 8 -9.79 18.67 -7.83
CA ILE A 8 -8.48 18.02 -7.92
C ILE A 8 -7.82 18.33 -9.25
N ALA A 9 -6.56 18.71 -9.22
CA ALA A 9 -5.73 18.79 -10.42
C ALA A 9 -4.96 17.48 -10.62
N PHE A 10 -5.29 16.75 -11.67
CA PHE A 10 -4.48 15.61 -12.10
C PHE A 10 -3.28 16.11 -12.90
N TYR A 11 -2.08 15.68 -12.53
CA TYR A 11 -0.86 16.06 -13.22
C TYR A 11 -0.56 15.06 -14.33
N GLY A 12 -0.44 15.53 -15.57
CA GLY A 12 0.07 14.76 -16.71
C GLY A 12 1.57 14.48 -16.58
N GLU A 13 2.12 13.63 -17.44
CA GLU A 13 3.55 13.31 -17.43
C GLU A 13 4.42 14.51 -17.74
N GLU A 14 4.01 15.35 -18.70
CA GLU A 14 4.75 16.54 -19.14
C GLU A 14 4.87 17.58 -18.02
N ASP A 15 3.82 17.76 -17.24
CA ASP A 15 3.76 18.72 -16.14
C ASP A 15 4.28 18.18 -14.81
N PHE A 16 4.50 16.88 -14.69
CA PHE A 16 4.75 16.20 -13.42
C PHE A 16 5.89 16.82 -12.62
N ALA A 17 7.08 17.00 -13.23
CA ALA A 17 8.25 17.52 -12.53
C ALA A 17 8.02 18.96 -12.02
N ALA A 18 7.39 19.82 -12.85
CA ALA A 18 7.08 21.20 -12.48
C ALA A 18 6.06 21.25 -11.33
N ARG A 19 5.03 20.38 -11.37
CA ARG A 19 3.99 20.29 -10.35
C ARG A 19 4.52 19.71 -9.04
N MET A 20 5.38 18.69 -9.11
CA MET A 20 6.05 18.18 -7.91
C MET A 20 6.87 19.26 -7.21
N LYS A 21 7.65 20.04 -7.98
CA LYS A 21 8.46 21.14 -7.45
C LYS A 21 7.62 22.32 -6.93
N GLY A 22 6.60 22.73 -7.69
CA GLY A 22 5.84 23.96 -7.42
C GLY A 22 4.68 23.78 -6.43
N ASN A 23 4.12 22.57 -6.33
CA ASN A 23 2.91 22.32 -5.53
C ASN A 23 3.16 21.28 -4.42
N VAL A 24 3.61 20.07 -4.80
CA VAL A 24 3.72 18.95 -3.84
C VAL A 24 4.84 19.19 -2.83
N THR A 25 6.02 19.59 -3.29
CA THR A 25 7.17 19.84 -2.39
C THR A 25 6.90 20.96 -1.38
N PRO A 26 6.37 22.14 -1.75
CA PRO A 26 5.99 23.16 -0.77
C PRO A 26 4.92 22.67 0.20
N TRP A 27 3.91 21.92 -0.28
CA TRP A 27 2.88 21.35 0.58
C TRP A 27 3.47 20.38 1.61
N LEU A 28 4.42 19.51 1.21
CA LEU A 28 5.11 18.60 2.13
C LEU A 28 5.79 19.36 3.27
N TYR A 29 6.52 20.41 2.96
CA TYR A 29 7.22 21.22 3.99
C TYR A 29 6.27 21.99 4.91
N GLN A 30 5.13 22.44 4.40
CA GLN A 30 4.20 23.30 5.14
C GLN A 30 3.18 22.50 5.96
N ASN A 31 2.77 21.33 5.50
CA ASN A 31 1.60 20.64 6.04
C ASN A 31 1.92 19.24 6.61
N VAL A 32 3.00 18.60 6.18
CA VAL A 32 3.25 17.22 6.61
C VAL A 32 4.05 17.21 7.90
N VAL A 33 3.48 16.57 8.90
CA VAL A 33 4.10 16.27 10.19
C VAL A 33 4.66 14.86 10.15
N SER A 34 5.87 14.65 10.65
CA SER A 34 6.47 13.33 10.83
C SER A 34 6.69 13.03 12.32
N GLY A 35 6.55 11.76 12.69
CA GLY A 35 6.77 11.32 14.06
C GLY A 35 7.02 9.82 14.15
N THR A 36 7.24 9.35 15.36
CA THR A 36 7.41 7.92 15.64
C THR A 36 6.42 7.47 16.69
N THR A 37 5.96 6.22 16.57
CA THR A 37 5.15 5.54 17.57
C THR A 37 5.74 4.15 17.84
N LEU A 38 5.24 3.45 18.86
CA LEU A 38 5.62 2.08 19.15
C LEU A 38 4.49 1.14 18.77
N SER A 39 4.83 0.05 18.12
CA SER A 39 3.90 -1.07 17.94
C SER A 39 3.61 -1.76 19.27
N LEU A 40 2.69 -2.74 19.27
CA LEU A 40 2.30 -3.45 20.50
C LEU A 40 3.45 -4.23 21.14
N ASP A 41 4.42 -4.65 20.36
CA ASP A 41 5.64 -5.37 20.78
C ASP A 41 6.87 -4.45 20.96
N GLY A 42 6.65 -3.12 20.95
CA GLY A 42 7.70 -2.13 21.22
C GLY A 42 8.58 -1.78 20.02
N ILE A 43 8.25 -2.22 18.81
CA ILE A 43 9.00 -1.83 17.60
C ILE A 43 8.70 -0.37 17.26
N ARG A 44 9.73 0.42 16.99
CA ARG A 44 9.60 1.83 16.62
C ARG A 44 9.18 1.95 15.15
N LEU A 45 8.05 2.63 14.94
CA LEU A 45 7.42 2.86 13.64
C LEU A 45 7.48 4.34 13.28
N GLN A 46 7.85 4.66 12.05
CA GLN A 46 7.83 6.01 11.50
C GLN A 46 6.50 6.27 10.83
N TYR A 47 5.93 7.45 11.06
CA TYR A 47 4.70 7.86 10.38
C TYR A 47 4.78 9.31 9.88
N TYR A 48 3.86 9.62 8.96
CA TYR A 48 3.68 10.95 8.38
C TYR A 48 2.19 11.26 8.28
N TYR A 49 1.79 12.51 8.49
CA TYR A 49 0.41 12.91 8.28
C TYR A 49 0.29 14.40 7.93
N ALA A 50 -0.82 14.76 7.27
CA ALA A 50 -1.26 16.14 7.13
C ALA A 50 -2.75 16.21 7.45
N LEU A 51 -3.13 17.06 8.41
CA LEU A 51 -4.52 17.28 8.77
C LEU A 51 -5.14 18.30 7.82
N ASN A 52 -6.26 17.94 7.20
CA ASN A 52 -6.99 18.86 6.33
C ASN A 52 -7.84 19.83 7.17
N PRO A 53 -7.82 21.15 6.87
CA PRO A 53 -8.64 22.12 7.59
C PRO A 53 -10.15 21.85 7.49
N GLU A 54 -10.62 21.27 6.39
CA GLU A 54 -12.05 20.97 6.16
C GLU A 54 -12.59 19.88 7.10
N ARG A 55 -11.71 19.01 7.67
CA ARG A 55 -12.09 17.93 8.58
C ARG A 55 -13.22 17.01 8.04
N GLY A 56 -13.48 15.94 8.73
CA GLY A 56 -14.58 15.00 8.45
C GLY A 56 -14.23 13.80 7.58
N LYS A 57 -13.04 13.79 6.93
CA LYS A 57 -12.58 12.68 6.09
C LYS A 57 -11.12 12.38 6.34
N THR A 58 -10.81 11.15 6.63
CA THR A 58 -9.43 10.67 6.87
C THR A 58 -9.12 9.46 6.01
N ILE A 59 -7.92 9.43 5.42
CA ILE A 59 -7.41 8.26 4.69
C ILE A 59 -6.06 7.83 5.25
N THR A 60 -5.92 6.53 5.51
CA THR A 60 -4.66 5.89 5.94
C THR A 60 -4.10 5.03 4.82
N PHE A 61 -2.83 5.24 4.50
CA PHE A 61 -2.10 4.50 3.48
C PHE A 61 -1.23 3.40 4.09
N ILE A 62 -1.39 2.18 3.59
CA ILE A 62 -0.54 1.02 3.88
C ILE A 62 0.19 0.62 2.60
N HIS A 63 1.50 0.78 2.62
CA HIS A 63 2.35 0.67 1.43
C HIS A 63 2.70 -0.77 1.05
N GLY A 64 3.19 -0.96 -0.18
CA GLY A 64 3.67 -2.23 -0.71
C GLY A 64 5.08 -2.61 -0.26
N PHE A 65 5.54 -3.79 -0.70
CA PHE A 65 6.89 -4.29 -0.42
C PHE A 65 7.95 -3.39 -1.06
N GLY A 66 8.99 -3.05 -0.30
CA GLY A 66 10.09 -2.19 -0.78
C GLY A 66 9.70 -0.72 -0.98
N GLU A 67 8.53 -0.30 -0.50
CA GLU A 67 8.05 1.07 -0.62
C GLU A 67 8.34 1.91 0.64
N PHE A 68 8.14 3.21 0.52
CA PHE A 68 8.45 4.20 1.54
C PHE A 68 7.67 5.49 1.28
N PHE A 69 7.64 6.41 2.24
CA PHE A 69 6.88 7.66 2.18
C PHE A 69 7.10 8.47 0.89
N GLY A 70 8.35 8.60 0.43
CA GLY A 70 8.70 9.39 -0.76
C GLY A 70 7.98 8.98 -2.05
N LYS A 71 7.52 7.72 -2.13
CA LYS A 71 6.76 7.22 -3.27
C LYS A 71 5.31 7.73 -3.28
N TYR A 72 4.78 8.14 -2.13
CA TYR A 72 3.37 8.52 -1.96
C TYR A 72 3.13 10.03 -1.91
N HIS A 73 4.15 10.87 -2.11
CA HIS A 73 4.04 12.31 -2.01
C HIS A 73 2.91 12.90 -2.90
N GLU A 74 2.87 12.51 -4.18
CA GLU A 74 1.82 12.96 -5.11
C GLU A 74 0.44 12.43 -4.70
N VAL A 75 0.35 11.15 -4.31
CA VAL A 75 -0.90 10.50 -3.91
C VAL A 75 -1.49 11.16 -2.67
N MET A 76 -0.67 11.39 -1.65
CA MET A 76 -1.13 12.04 -0.42
C MET A 76 -1.56 13.49 -0.67
N HIS A 77 -0.83 14.24 -1.48
CA HIS A 77 -1.20 15.59 -1.87
C HIS A 77 -2.55 15.63 -2.59
N LEU A 78 -2.79 14.68 -3.49
CA LEU A 78 -4.04 14.57 -4.24
C LEU A 78 -5.24 14.33 -3.30
N PHE A 79 -5.13 13.43 -2.35
CA PHE A 79 -6.19 13.22 -1.35
C PHE A 79 -6.35 14.42 -0.41
N TYR A 80 -5.25 15.09 -0.06
CA TYR A 80 -5.33 16.31 0.73
C TYR A 80 -6.08 17.43 -0.02
N GLN A 81 -5.85 17.60 -1.32
CA GLN A 81 -6.62 18.54 -2.16
C GLN A 81 -8.11 18.16 -2.23
N ALA A 82 -8.44 16.87 -2.17
CA ALA A 82 -9.82 16.36 -2.13
C ALA A 82 -10.51 16.51 -0.75
N GLY A 83 -9.87 17.19 0.20
CA GLY A 83 -10.44 17.44 1.52
C GLY A 83 -10.18 16.34 2.56
N TYR A 84 -9.27 15.40 2.31
CA TYR A 84 -8.92 14.34 3.27
C TYR A 84 -7.75 14.74 4.16
N SER A 85 -7.84 14.46 5.46
CA SER A 85 -6.66 14.28 6.29
C SER A 85 -5.95 13.00 5.86
N VAL A 86 -4.63 13.07 5.64
CA VAL A 86 -3.86 11.95 5.07
C VAL A 86 -2.84 11.43 6.07
N PHE A 87 -2.76 10.11 6.19
CA PHE A 87 -1.87 9.42 7.12
C PHE A 87 -1.11 8.31 6.41
N PHE A 88 0.18 8.20 6.67
CA PHE A 88 1.07 7.21 6.09
C PHE A 88 1.91 6.55 7.18
N LEU A 89 1.91 5.23 7.22
CA LEU A 89 2.75 4.43 8.10
C LEU A 89 3.86 3.76 7.30
N GLU A 90 5.12 3.96 7.67
CA GLU A 90 6.19 3.06 7.26
C GLU A 90 6.16 1.84 8.18
N LEU A 91 5.80 0.68 7.62
CA LEU A 91 5.71 -0.59 8.35
C LEU A 91 7.07 -1.02 8.91
N ARG A 92 7.08 -1.86 9.95
CA ARG A 92 8.34 -2.45 10.47
C ARG A 92 9.19 -3.03 9.37
N GLY A 93 10.50 -2.83 9.45
CA GLY A 93 11.44 -3.28 8.42
C GLY A 93 11.58 -2.34 7.22
N PHE A 94 10.70 -1.36 7.03
CA PHE A 94 10.72 -0.44 5.88
C PHE A 94 11.04 0.99 6.29
N GLY A 95 11.50 1.77 5.30
CA GLY A 95 11.69 3.20 5.46
C GLY A 95 12.56 3.55 6.68
N ARG A 96 12.09 4.46 7.48
CA ARG A 96 12.73 4.90 8.73
C ARG A 96 12.24 4.13 9.96
N SER A 97 11.33 3.18 9.79
CA SER A 97 10.92 2.26 10.85
C SER A 97 12.04 1.30 11.23
N GLN A 98 11.96 0.73 12.41
CA GLN A 98 12.98 -0.16 12.96
C GLN A 98 13.17 -1.41 12.10
N ARG A 99 14.42 -1.76 11.82
CA ARG A 99 14.80 -3.03 11.19
C ARG A 99 14.75 -4.17 12.21
N LEU A 100 14.36 -5.35 11.77
CA LEU A 100 14.26 -6.55 12.61
C LEU A 100 15.46 -7.48 12.47
N VAL A 101 16.33 -7.21 11.48
CA VAL A 101 17.54 -7.96 11.19
C VAL A 101 18.71 -7.01 10.99
N SER A 102 19.94 -7.53 11.07
CA SER A 102 21.16 -6.71 10.97
C SER A 102 21.41 -6.17 9.56
N ASP A 103 20.99 -6.90 8.52
CA ASP A 103 21.05 -6.41 7.14
C ASP A 103 19.94 -5.37 6.90
N PRO A 104 20.27 -4.09 6.66
CA PRO A 104 19.26 -3.02 6.52
C PRO A 104 18.45 -3.11 5.23
N GLU A 105 18.92 -3.85 4.24
CA GLU A 105 18.19 -4.04 2.97
C GLU A 105 17.21 -5.21 3.02
N LEU A 106 17.38 -6.12 4.00
CA LEU A 106 16.59 -7.34 4.12
C LEU A 106 15.31 -7.10 4.91
N ILE A 107 14.18 -7.44 4.32
CA ILE A 107 12.87 -7.41 4.95
C ILE A 107 12.59 -8.74 5.64
N HIS A 108 12.23 -8.68 6.92
CA HIS A 108 11.93 -9.84 7.74
C HIS A 108 10.73 -9.59 8.65
N VAL A 109 9.82 -10.54 8.72
CA VAL A 109 8.83 -10.74 9.78
C VAL A 109 8.60 -12.24 9.94
N ASN A 110 8.12 -12.67 11.09
CA ASN A 110 7.72 -14.06 11.32
C ASN A 110 6.26 -14.32 10.93
N SER A 111 5.43 -13.28 10.98
CA SER A 111 4.01 -13.34 10.65
C SER A 111 3.51 -11.99 10.17
N PHE A 112 2.52 -11.96 9.26
CA PHE A 112 1.82 -10.73 8.87
C PHE A 112 0.95 -10.16 9.99
N ASN A 113 0.69 -10.93 11.04
CA ASN A 113 0.07 -10.41 12.27
C ASN A 113 0.87 -9.26 12.89
N GLU A 114 2.21 -9.29 12.76
CA GLU A 114 3.07 -8.21 13.21
C GLU A 114 2.77 -6.89 12.48
N TYR A 115 2.47 -6.94 11.17
CA TYR A 115 2.04 -5.75 10.41
C TYR A 115 0.63 -5.29 10.79
N ILE A 116 -0.28 -6.23 11.07
CA ILE A 116 -1.64 -5.89 11.54
C ILE A 116 -1.57 -5.15 12.86
N ASP A 117 -0.73 -5.62 13.78
CA ASP A 117 -0.50 -4.99 15.09
C ASP A 117 0.14 -3.60 14.95
N ASP A 118 1.04 -3.40 13.96
CA ASP A 118 1.60 -2.09 13.62
C ASP A 118 0.51 -1.10 13.17
N VAL A 119 -0.35 -1.54 12.24
CA VAL A 119 -1.47 -0.74 11.74
C VAL A 119 -2.43 -0.41 12.87
N PHE A 120 -2.77 -1.38 13.73
CA PHE A 120 -3.65 -1.18 14.87
C PHE A 120 -3.07 -0.16 15.86
N ALA A 121 -1.79 -0.31 16.23
CA ALA A 121 -1.11 0.60 17.15
C ALA A 121 -1.08 2.03 16.59
N PHE A 122 -0.75 2.19 15.30
CA PHE A 122 -0.75 3.48 14.63
C PHE A 122 -2.13 4.14 14.60
N GLN A 123 -3.15 3.38 14.24
CA GLN A 123 -4.53 3.86 14.21
C GLN A 123 -4.99 4.32 15.60
N TYR A 124 -4.76 3.49 16.62
CA TYR A 124 -5.23 3.77 17.97
C TYR A 124 -4.48 4.92 18.63
N GLN A 125 -3.16 4.99 18.48
CA GLN A 125 -2.30 5.96 19.16
C GLN A 125 -2.22 7.31 18.45
N ILE A 126 -2.33 7.34 17.12
CA ILE A 126 -2.04 8.53 16.31
C ILE A 126 -3.28 8.99 15.54
N VAL A 127 -3.88 8.12 14.70
CA VAL A 127 -4.92 8.54 13.76
C VAL A 127 -6.21 8.92 14.50
N GLN A 128 -6.77 8.00 15.27
CA GLN A 128 -8.06 8.20 15.96
C GLN A 128 -8.08 9.41 16.91
N PRO A 129 -7.04 9.67 17.73
CA PRO A 129 -7.03 10.85 18.59
C PRO A 129 -7.06 12.17 17.82
N LEU A 130 -6.47 12.22 16.62
CA LEU A 130 -6.39 13.42 15.78
C LEU A 130 -7.62 13.64 14.89
N THR A 131 -8.43 12.60 14.65
CA THR A 131 -9.49 12.59 13.63
C THR A 131 -10.82 12.06 14.16
N ARG A 132 -11.15 12.36 15.44
CA ARG A 132 -12.40 11.94 16.05
C ARG A 132 -13.60 12.47 15.29
N GLY A 133 -14.50 11.56 14.92
CA GLY A 133 -15.74 11.88 14.19
C GLY A 133 -15.58 11.95 12.68
N ASP A 134 -14.37 11.74 12.13
CA ASP A 134 -14.16 11.62 10.69
C ASP A 134 -14.68 10.28 10.16
N VAL A 135 -14.98 10.24 8.88
CA VAL A 135 -15.11 9.01 8.09
C VAL A 135 -13.69 8.50 7.78
N HIS A 136 -13.41 7.26 8.16
CA HIS A 136 -12.07 6.65 8.03
C HIS A 136 -11.98 5.70 6.84
N ILE A 137 -11.07 6.00 5.92
CA ILE A 137 -10.78 5.21 4.72
C ILE A 137 -9.43 4.50 4.87
N LEU A 138 -9.39 3.22 4.49
CA LEU A 138 -8.16 2.46 4.38
C LEU A 138 -7.74 2.34 2.92
N PHE A 139 -6.50 2.68 2.61
CA PHE A 139 -5.90 2.47 1.29
C PHE A 139 -4.70 1.54 1.41
N GLY A 140 -4.78 0.36 0.78
CA GLY A 140 -3.69 -0.62 0.75
C GLY A 140 -3.18 -0.87 -0.66
N HIS A 141 -1.86 -0.78 -0.88
CA HIS A 141 -1.25 -1.15 -2.16
C HIS A 141 -0.42 -2.42 -2.03
N SER A 142 -0.57 -3.35 -2.97
CA SER A 142 0.27 -4.56 -3.07
C SER A 142 0.30 -5.34 -1.74
N MET A 143 1.47 -5.54 -1.12
CA MET A 143 1.61 -6.12 0.23
C MET A 143 0.71 -5.41 1.25
N GLY A 144 0.64 -4.08 1.21
CA GLY A 144 -0.26 -3.30 2.05
C GLY A 144 -1.73 -3.62 1.80
N GLY A 145 -2.10 -4.02 0.58
CA GLY A 145 -3.42 -4.54 0.25
C GLY A 145 -3.74 -5.86 0.94
N CYS A 146 -2.79 -6.80 1.01
CA CYS A 146 -2.92 -8.05 1.77
C CYS A 146 -3.06 -7.76 3.28
N ILE A 147 -2.20 -6.90 3.83
CA ILE A 147 -2.27 -6.48 5.24
C ILE A 147 -3.62 -5.82 5.54
N SER A 148 -4.11 -4.96 4.66
CA SER A 148 -5.40 -4.30 4.80
C SER A 148 -6.56 -5.30 4.77
N THR A 149 -6.52 -6.32 3.91
CA THR A 149 -7.51 -7.40 3.87
C THR A 149 -7.58 -8.11 5.22
N LEU A 150 -6.45 -8.61 5.71
CA LEU A 150 -6.35 -9.28 7.01
C LEU A 150 -6.79 -8.39 8.20
N PHE A 151 -6.46 -7.10 8.13
CA PHE A 151 -6.89 -6.13 9.14
C PHE A 151 -8.42 -6.00 9.18
N LEU A 152 -9.06 -5.88 8.00
CA LEU A 152 -10.51 -5.74 7.87
C LEU A 152 -11.28 -7.00 8.28
N GLU A 153 -10.71 -8.18 8.08
CA GLU A 153 -11.26 -9.45 8.56
C GLU A 153 -11.28 -9.50 10.08
N ARG A 154 -10.18 -9.06 10.70
CA ARG A 154 -10.02 -9.05 12.17
C ARG A 154 -10.80 -7.94 12.86
N PHE A 155 -10.89 -6.76 12.21
CA PHE A 155 -11.51 -5.53 12.73
C PHE A 155 -12.56 -4.98 11.76
N PRO A 156 -13.68 -5.68 11.52
CA PRO A 156 -14.61 -5.41 10.39
C PRO A 156 -15.41 -4.11 10.49
N LYS A 157 -15.26 -3.35 11.58
CA LYS A 157 -15.93 -2.06 11.81
C LYS A 157 -14.96 -0.92 12.08
N PHE A 158 -13.67 -1.13 11.83
CA PHE A 158 -12.65 -0.14 12.18
C PHE A 158 -12.54 1.01 11.17
N PHE A 159 -12.82 0.72 9.93
CA PHE A 159 -12.87 1.67 8.82
C PHE A 159 -14.28 1.70 8.22
N ASP A 160 -14.63 2.82 7.55
CA ASP A 160 -15.93 2.98 6.89
C ASP A 160 -15.90 2.46 5.45
N LYS A 161 -14.77 2.57 4.76
CA LYS A 161 -14.51 2.06 3.41
C LYS A 161 -13.06 1.64 3.25
N ALA A 162 -12.79 0.77 2.27
CA ALA A 162 -11.44 0.41 1.91
C ALA A 162 -11.20 0.38 0.40
N ILE A 163 -9.98 0.71 0.00
CA ILE A 163 -9.47 0.68 -1.37
C ILE A 163 -8.22 -0.19 -1.38
N LEU A 164 -8.22 -1.21 -2.22
CA LEU A 164 -7.08 -2.09 -2.42
C LEU A 164 -6.57 -1.93 -3.86
N SER A 165 -5.39 -1.35 -4.02
CA SER A 165 -4.74 -1.15 -5.31
C SER A 165 -3.75 -2.26 -5.59
N SER A 166 -3.99 -3.08 -6.61
CA SER A 166 -3.19 -4.26 -6.96
C SER A 166 -2.81 -5.11 -5.74
N PRO A 167 -3.77 -5.51 -4.86
CA PRO A 167 -3.44 -6.17 -3.60
C PRO A 167 -2.72 -7.51 -3.82
N MET A 168 -1.70 -7.77 -3.01
CA MET A 168 -0.92 -9.02 -3.03
C MET A 168 -1.73 -10.14 -2.38
N LEU A 169 -2.64 -10.75 -3.14
CA LEU A 169 -3.49 -11.85 -2.68
C LEU A 169 -3.12 -13.18 -3.37
N GLU A 170 -2.35 -13.11 -4.44
CA GLU A 170 -1.74 -14.26 -5.11
C GLU A 170 -0.49 -13.79 -5.86
N LEU A 171 0.65 -14.46 -5.66
CA LEU A 171 1.91 -14.13 -6.33
C LEU A 171 2.29 -15.19 -7.35
N ASP A 172 2.88 -14.76 -8.47
CA ASP A 172 3.55 -15.67 -9.39
C ASP A 172 4.96 -16.02 -8.86
N PHE A 173 5.04 -17.05 -8.06
CA PHE A 173 6.34 -17.53 -7.58
C PHE A 173 7.17 -18.27 -8.66
N ARG A 174 6.62 -18.45 -9.87
CA ARG A 174 7.23 -19.22 -10.98
C ARG A 174 7.75 -20.58 -10.53
N THR A 175 7.08 -21.18 -9.55
CA THR A 175 7.47 -22.45 -8.95
C THR A 175 6.20 -23.27 -8.62
N SER A 176 6.35 -24.60 -8.60
CA SER A 176 5.24 -25.49 -8.21
C SER A 176 4.97 -25.43 -6.70
N ASP A 177 3.73 -25.67 -6.30
CA ASP A 177 3.32 -25.63 -4.88
C ASP A 177 4.20 -26.46 -3.96
N TRP A 178 4.73 -27.61 -4.43
CA TRP A 178 5.61 -28.43 -3.62
C TRP A 178 6.96 -27.74 -3.28
N LYS A 179 7.48 -26.90 -4.19
CA LYS A 179 8.70 -26.11 -3.92
C LYS A 179 8.43 -25.02 -2.89
N LEU A 180 7.25 -24.38 -2.92
CA LEU A 180 6.84 -23.43 -1.92
C LEU A 180 6.65 -24.07 -0.55
N GLN A 181 6.02 -25.26 -0.50
CA GLN A 181 5.88 -26.02 0.73
C GLN A 181 7.25 -26.44 1.28
N ALA A 182 8.16 -26.95 0.43
CA ALA A 182 9.54 -27.27 0.82
C ALA A 182 10.29 -26.04 1.31
N LEU A 183 10.17 -24.89 0.62
CA LEU A 183 10.76 -23.62 1.04
C LEU A 183 10.20 -23.18 2.40
N SER A 184 8.90 -23.32 2.63
CA SER A 184 8.28 -22.98 3.91
C SER A 184 8.76 -23.88 5.04
N MET A 185 8.96 -25.17 4.80
CA MET A 185 9.51 -26.12 5.77
C MET A 185 10.97 -25.83 6.11
N ILE A 186 11.78 -25.56 5.09
CA ILE A 186 13.21 -25.20 5.29
C ILE A 186 13.33 -23.91 6.11
N SER A 187 12.44 -22.92 5.86
CA SER A 187 12.47 -21.66 6.58
C SER A 187 12.07 -21.75 8.06
N THR A 188 11.50 -22.87 8.51
CA THR A 188 11.25 -23.11 9.94
C THR A 188 12.51 -23.48 10.72
N ALA A 189 13.58 -23.84 10.05
CA ALA A 189 14.87 -24.08 10.71
C ALA A 189 15.37 -22.77 11.38
N PRO A 190 15.72 -22.78 12.68
CA PRO A 190 16.02 -21.56 13.44
C PRO A 190 17.09 -20.67 12.78
N ASN A 191 18.03 -21.27 12.06
CA ASN A 191 19.16 -20.56 11.45
C ASN A 191 18.85 -20.00 10.05
N LEU A 192 17.71 -20.30 9.43
CA LEU A 192 17.38 -19.89 8.06
C LEU A 192 16.29 -18.82 8.01
N ASN A 193 15.45 -18.73 9.03
CA ASN A 193 14.27 -17.84 9.01
C ASN A 193 14.62 -16.39 8.66
N ALA A 194 15.67 -15.84 9.24
CA ALA A 194 16.13 -14.47 9.01
C ALA A 194 17.21 -14.34 7.91
N LYS A 195 17.46 -15.41 7.13
CA LYS A 195 18.40 -15.34 6.00
C LYS A 195 17.73 -14.85 4.73
N PRO A 196 18.48 -14.22 3.80
CA PRO A 196 17.97 -13.80 2.51
C PRO A 196 17.34 -14.96 1.73
N SER A 197 16.16 -14.75 1.17
CA SER A 197 15.52 -15.69 0.26
C SER A 197 16.28 -15.74 -1.09
N PRO A 198 16.08 -16.77 -1.93
CA PRO A 198 16.74 -16.83 -3.24
C PRO A 198 16.41 -15.66 -4.19
N SER A 199 15.32 -14.94 -3.94
CA SER A 199 14.92 -13.75 -4.69
C SER A 199 15.63 -12.47 -4.23
N PHE A 200 16.30 -12.48 -3.09
CA PHE A 200 17.01 -11.30 -2.59
C PHE A 200 18.10 -10.86 -3.59
N ARG A 201 18.14 -9.57 -3.85
CA ARG A 201 19.21 -8.90 -4.59
C ARG A 201 19.53 -7.60 -3.84
N PRO A 202 20.82 -7.25 -3.66
CA PRO A 202 21.19 -5.97 -3.06
C PRO A 202 20.61 -4.79 -3.86
N PHE A 203 20.41 -3.67 -3.19
CA PHE A 203 19.93 -2.45 -3.83
C PHE A 203 20.85 -2.02 -4.97
N ASN A 204 20.28 -1.78 -6.14
CA ASN A 204 21.02 -1.27 -7.30
C ASN A 204 20.81 0.25 -7.39
N PRO A 205 21.88 1.08 -7.28
CA PRO A 205 21.76 2.52 -7.38
C PRO A 205 21.59 3.04 -8.82
N LYS A 206 21.50 2.15 -9.80
CA LYS A 206 21.22 2.51 -11.20
C LYS A 206 19.74 2.33 -11.48
N PRO A 207 19.06 3.34 -12.09
CA PRO A 207 17.66 3.21 -12.42
C PRO A 207 17.46 2.15 -13.51
N ASP A 208 16.37 1.37 -13.37
CA ASP A 208 15.95 0.35 -14.34
C ASP A 208 14.44 0.51 -14.59
N PHE A 209 14.10 1.53 -15.35
CA PHE A 209 12.70 1.81 -15.67
C PHE A 209 12.06 0.71 -16.53
N ALA A 210 12.82 0.11 -17.45
CA ALA A 210 12.30 -0.90 -18.36
C ALA A 210 11.68 -2.12 -17.64
N HIS A 211 12.25 -2.53 -16.50
CA HIS A 211 11.76 -3.65 -15.69
C HIS A 211 10.94 -3.20 -14.47
N SER A 212 10.59 -1.91 -14.39
CA SER A 212 9.84 -1.40 -13.24
C SER A 212 8.36 -1.73 -13.31
N SER A 213 7.71 -1.72 -12.15
CA SER A 213 6.26 -1.85 -11.98
C SER A 213 5.50 -0.55 -12.28
N CYS A 214 6.21 0.54 -12.58
CA CYS A 214 5.70 1.86 -12.92
C CYS A 214 5.59 1.99 -14.44
N ALA A 215 4.52 2.61 -14.95
CA ALA A 215 4.36 2.89 -16.38
C ALA A 215 4.80 4.31 -16.76
N SER A 216 4.84 5.25 -15.80
CA SER A 216 5.25 6.64 -16.00
C SER A 216 6.71 6.83 -15.64
N GLU A 217 7.56 7.14 -16.64
CA GLU A 217 8.99 7.37 -16.42
C GLU A 217 9.28 8.57 -15.49
N PRO A 218 8.62 9.74 -15.62
CA PRO A 218 8.85 10.85 -14.70
C PRO A 218 8.54 10.49 -13.24
N ARG A 219 7.47 9.70 -12.96
CA ARG A 219 7.12 9.22 -11.62
C ARG A 219 8.13 8.20 -11.10
N TYR A 220 8.56 7.28 -11.97
CA TYR A 220 9.62 6.34 -11.64
C TYR A 220 10.92 7.07 -11.24
N MET A 221 11.36 8.02 -12.03
CA MET A 221 12.60 8.78 -11.76
C MET A 221 12.49 9.61 -10.48
N TYR A 222 11.31 10.19 -10.19
CA TYR A 222 11.08 10.90 -8.93
C TYR A 222 11.22 9.97 -7.73
N GLN A 223 10.48 8.86 -7.69
CA GLN A 223 10.56 7.92 -6.57
C GLN A 223 11.96 7.30 -6.43
N PHE A 224 12.65 7.06 -7.54
CA PHE A 224 14.02 6.57 -7.53
C PHE A 224 14.98 7.59 -6.94
N SER A 225 14.84 8.88 -7.27
CA SER A 225 15.62 9.96 -6.67
C SER A 225 15.39 10.08 -5.15
N GLN A 226 14.13 9.91 -4.69
CA GLN A 226 13.82 9.86 -3.26
C GLN A 226 14.47 8.65 -2.58
N ARG A 227 14.53 7.49 -3.27
CA ARG A 227 15.19 6.29 -2.77
C ARG A 227 16.69 6.50 -2.61
N LEU A 228 17.33 7.15 -3.57
CA LEU A 228 18.76 7.47 -3.51
C LEU A 228 19.11 8.48 -2.40
N ALA A 229 18.16 9.29 -1.97
CA ALA A 229 18.38 10.33 -0.96
C ALA A 229 18.64 9.76 0.46
N SER A 230 18.36 8.47 0.70
CA SER A 230 18.56 7.86 2.02
C SER A 230 18.76 6.35 1.93
N ASP A 231 19.79 5.84 2.60
CA ASP A 231 20.04 4.40 2.79
C ASP A 231 18.86 3.66 3.46
N LYS A 232 18.05 4.38 4.24
CA LYS A 232 16.83 3.85 4.88
C LYS A 232 15.80 3.35 3.88
N TYR A 233 15.89 3.77 2.62
CA TYR A 233 14.97 3.39 1.55
C TYR A 233 15.51 2.29 0.62
N HIS A 234 16.68 1.72 0.94
CA HIS A 234 17.33 0.70 0.12
C HIS A 234 16.82 -0.73 0.37
N THR A 235 15.68 -0.89 1.06
CA THR A 235 15.07 -2.22 1.22
C THR A 235 14.82 -2.88 -0.13
N SER A 236 15.33 -4.09 -0.34
CA SER A 236 15.46 -4.68 -1.68
C SER A 236 15.03 -6.13 -1.80
N GLY A 237 14.88 -6.86 -0.70
CA GLY A 237 14.45 -8.25 -0.79
C GLY A 237 13.98 -8.85 0.54
N SER A 238 13.40 -10.04 0.45
CA SER A 238 12.79 -10.74 1.56
C SER A 238 13.66 -11.81 2.15
N SER A 239 13.48 -12.08 3.44
CA SER A 239 13.97 -13.27 4.11
C SER A 239 13.10 -14.49 3.79
N TYR A 240 13.60 -15.69 4.08
CA TYR A 240 12.79 -16.91 4.04
C TYR A 240 11.56 -16.81 4.95
N GLY A 241 11.70 -16.25 6.17
CA GLY A 241 10.61 -16.04 7.10
C GLY A 241 9.52 -15.15 6.53
N TRP A 242 9.89 -14.01 5.94
CA TRP A 242 8.94 -13.12 5.29
C TRP A 242 8.19 -13.81 4.14
N THR A 243 8.92 -14.55 3.27
CA THR A 243 8.29 -15.25 2.14
C THR A 243 7.27 -16.28 2.59
N ARG A 244 7.57 -17.05 3.65
CA ARG A 244 6.62 -17.98 4.26
C ARG A 244 5.42 -17.26 4.87
N ALA A 245 5.68 -16.19 5.63
CA ALA A 245 4.63 -15.41 6.26
C ALA A 245 3.70 -14.78 5.22
N ALA A 246 4.23 -14.27 4.10
CA ALA A 246 3.46 -13.73 3.00
C ALA A 246 2.55 -14.78 2.34
N TYR A 247 3.08 -16.00 2.11
CA TYR A 247 2.26 -17.08 1.57
C TYR A 247 1.09 -17.45 2.50
N ALA A 248 1.35 -17.61 3.79
CA ALA A 248 0.30 -17.89 4.78
C ALA A 248 -0.74 -16.76 4.84
N ALA A 249 -0.29 -15.51 4.81
CA ALA A 249 -1.13 -14.32 4.83
C ALA A 249 -2.09 -14.25 3.62
N MET A 250 -1.60 -14.55 2.42
CA MET A 250 -2.44 -14.59 1.21
C MET A 250 -3.54 -15.67 1.30
N GLN A 251 -3.19 -16.85 1.83
CA GLN A 251 -4.18 -17.93 2.02
C GLN A 251 -5.23 -17.55 3.07
N GLU A 252 -4.80 -16.95 4.18
CA GLU A 252 -5.69 -16.46 5.24
C GLU A 252 -6.63 -15.38 4.70
N ALA A 253 -6.10 -14.36 4.01
CA ALA A 253 -6.87 -13.26 3.41
C ALA A 253 -7.95 -13.75 2.43
N ILE A 254 -7.67 -14.79 1.63
CA ILE A 254 -8.68 -15.38 0.76
C ILE A 254 -9.70 -16.20 1.57
N ALA A 255 -9.26 -16.95 2.57
CA ALA A 255 -10.13 -17.83 3.33
C ALA A 255 -11.21 -17.08 4.14
N TYR A 256 -10.83 -15.96 4.73
CA TYR A 256 -11.69 -15.18 5.64
C TYR A 256 -12.25 -13.88 5.04
N ALA A 257 -12.09 -13.64 3.74
CA ALA A 257 -12.60 -12.44 3.07
C ALA A 257 -14.12 -12.19 3.30
N GLY A 258 -14.90 -13.25 3.57
CA GLY A 258 -16.31 -13.14 3.95
C GLY A 258 -16.58 -12.40 5.27
N ASP A 259 -15.56 -12.16 6.09
CA ASP A 259 -15.68 -11.41 7.32
C ASP A 259 -15.54 -9.88 7.12
N ILE A 260 -15.11 -9.43 5.95
CA ILE A 260 -15.10 -8.02 5.57
C ILE A 260 -16.53 -7.52 5.44
N ARG A 261 -16.89 -6.50 6.21
CA ARG A 261 -18.26 -5.99 6.32
C ARG A 261 -18.47 -4.64 5.65
N ILE A 262 -17.40 -3.87 5.48
CA ILE A 262 -17.45 -2.52 4.91
C ILE A 262 -17.37 -2.56 3.37
N PRO A 263 -17.80 -1.49 2.68
CA PRO A 263 -17.57 -1.36 1.25
C PRO A 263 -16.09 -1.44 0.90
N LEU A 264 -15.77 -2.29 -0.08
CA LEU A 264 -14.42 -2.60 -0.53
C LEU A 264 -14.30 -2.37 -2.03
N LEU A 265 -13.36 -1.55 -2.45
CA LEU A 265 -12.98 -1.39 -3.86
C LEU A 265 -11.63 -2.05 -4.12
N ILE A 266 -11.60 -3.03 -5.03
CA ILE A 266 -10.37 -3.66 -5.49
C ILE A 266 -10.07 -3.16 -6.90
N LEU A 267 -8.88 -2.59 -7.09
CA LEU A 267 -8.38 -2.11 -8.37
C LEU A 267 -7.27 -3.02 -8.87
N GLN A 268 -7.49 -3.61 -10.02
CA GLN A 268 -6.66 -4.64 -10.64
C GLN A 268 -5.86 -4.03 -11.78
N ALA A 269 -4.55 -4.18 -11.79
CA ALA A 269 -3.74 -3.76 -12.93
C ALA A 269 -3.91 -4.73 -14.09
N GLU A 270 -3.95 -4.22 -15.32
CA GLU A 270 -4.09 -5.08 -16.52
C GLU A 270 -2.81 -5.85 -16.83
N HIS A 271 -1.65 -5.20 -16.70
CA HIS A 271 -0.34 -5.76 -17.01
C HIS A 271 0.49 -5.95 -15.74
N ASP A 272 -0.09 -6.63 -14.75
CA ASP A 272 0.60 -6.95 -13.51
C ASP A 272 1.51 -8.16 -13.71
N HIS A 273 2.81 -7.98 -13.45
CA HIS A 273 3.82 -9.05 -13.55
C HIS A 273 4.25 -9.59 -12.17
N LEU A 274 3.67 -9.04 -11.09
CA LEU A 274 3.99 -9.42 -9.71
C LEU A 274 2.87 -10.19 -9.05
N VAL A 275 1.62 -9.72 -9.24
CA VAL A 275 0.43 -10.24 -8.56
C VAL A 275 -0.51 -10.86 -9.58
N LEU A 276 -0.97 -12.07 -9.30
CA LEU A 276 -1.95 -12.76 -10.14
C LEU A 276 -3.38 -12.28 -9.82
N PRO A 277 -4.26 -12.20 -10.83
CA PRO A 277 -5.61 -11.69 -10.66
C PRO A 277 -6.55 -12.63 -9.87
N GLY A 278 -6.24 -13.93 -9.79
CA GLY A 278 -7.10 -14.94 -9.20
C GLY A 278 -7.41 -14.72 -7.72
N GLY A 279 -6.38 -14.40 -6.92
CA GLY A 279 -6.57 -14.10 -5.50
C GLY A 279 -7.43 -12.86 -5.26
N GLN A 280 -7.26 -11.82 -6.09
CA GLN A 280 -8.08 -10.60 -6.02
C GLN A 280 -9.55 -10.88 -6.34
N GLN A 281 -9.81 -11.70 -7.36
CA GLN A 281 -11.16 -12.14 -7.74
C GLN A 281 -11.82 -12.97 -6.64
N GLN A 282 -11.08 -13.89 -6.00
CA GLN A 282 -11.59 -14.71 -4.92
C GLN A 282 -12.00 -13.87 -3.69
N VAL A 283 -11.19 -12.87 -3.32
CA VAL A 283 -11.53 -11.92 -2.23
C VAL A 283 -12.76 -11.11 -2.61
N ALA A 284 -12.84 -10.58 -3.85
CA ALA A 284 -14.00 -9.82 -4.33
C ALA A 284 -15.29 -10.63 -4.29
N GLN A 285 -15.24 -11.92 -4.66
CA GLN A 285 -16.40 -12.83 -4.64
C GLN A 285 -16.87 -13.20 -3.23
N ARG A 286 -15.97 -13.22 -2.25
CA ARG A 286 -16.29 -13.64 -0.87
C ARG A 286 -16.68 -12.46 0.02
N ALA A 287 -16.09 -11.31 -0.17
CA ALA A 287 -16.41 -10.09 0.59
C ALA A 287 -17.80 -9.56 0.18
N ARG A 288 -18.66 -9.27 1.18
CA ARG A 288 -20.09 -8.99 0.96
C ARG A 288 -20.38 -7.74 0.14
N ASN A 289 -19.55 -6.71 0.27
CA ASN A 289 -19.76 -5.39 -0.33
C ASN A 289 -18.53 -4.99 -1.15
N ALA A 290 -17.97 -5.93 -1.94
CA ALA A 290 -16.79 -5.68 -2.74
C ALA A 290 -17.15 -5.36 -4.19
N ALA A 291 -16.46 -4.36 -4.75
CA ALA A 291 -16.41 -4.11 -6.18
C ALA A 291 -14.97 -4.34 -6.66
N ILE A 292 -14.81 -4.94 -7.83
CA ILE A 292 -13.50 -5.13 -8.46
C ILE A 292 -13.51 -4.51 -9.85
N MET A 293 -12.46 -3.76 -10.19
CA MET A 293 -12.31 -3.15 -11.50
C MET A 293 -10.88 -3.29 -12.02
N LYS A 294 -10.76 -3.75 -13.26
CA LYS A 294 -9.49 -3.75 -13.98
C LYS A 294 -9.24 -2.39 -14.61
N ILE A 295 -8.04 -1.84 -14.44
CA ILE A 295 -7.61 -0.57 -15.02
C ILE A 295 -6.78 -0.84 -16.29
N PRO A 296 -7.31 -0.56 -17.49
CA PRO A 296 -6.62 -0.79 -18.74
C PRO A 296 -5.30 -0.01 -18.84
N GLY A 297 -4.29 -0.58 -19.51
CA GLY A 297 -3.00 0.05 -19.76
C GLY A 297 -2.12 0.24 -18.52
N SER A 298 -2.53 -0.27 -17.35
CA SER A 298 -1.78 -0.10 -16.11
C SER A 298 -0.84 -1.28 -15.84
N LYS A 299 0.33 -0.97 -15.25
CA LYS A 299 1.19 -1.92 -14.57
C LYS A 299 0.83 -1.99 -13.08
N HIS A 300 1.54 -2.80 -12.30
CA HIS A 300 1.31 -3.05 -10.87
C HIS A 300 1.07 -1.76 -10.05
N GLU A 301 1.86 -0.71 -10.28
CA GLU A 301 1.71 0.60 -9.64
C GLU A 301 0.68 1.46 -10.39
N ILE A 302 -0.62 1.17 -10.25
CA ILE A 302 -1.69 1.84 -11.01
C ILE A 302 -1.68 3.36 -10.77
N PHE A 303 -1.39 3.81 -9.55
CA PHE A 303 -1.31 5.25 -9.23
C PHE A 303 -0.13 5.96 -9.92
N ASN A 304 0.83 5.21 -10.46
CA ASN A 304 1.95 5.65 -11.29
C ASN A 304 1.78 5.22 -12.77
N ALA A 305 0.56 4.98 -13.22
CA ALA A 305 0.26 4.69 -14.61
C ALA A 305 0.41 5.93 -15.51
N LEU A 306 0.33 5.74 -16.82
CA LEU A 306 0.20 6.82 -17.78
C LEU A 306 -1.10 7.59 -17.57
N THR A 307 -1.17 8.82 -18.09
CA THR A 307 -2.22 9.79 -17.78
C THR A 307 -3.63 9.21 -17.91
N GLU A 308 -3.98 8.56 -19.03
CA GLU A 308 -5.34 8.04 -19.26
C GLU A 308 -5.76 6.97 -18.24
N ALA A 309 -4.91 5.96 -18.01
CA ALA A 309 -5.17 4.91 -17.04
C ALA A 309 -5.24 5.48 -15.62
N ARG A 310 -4.39 6.46 -15.32
CA ARG A 310 -4.32 7.11 -14.02
C ARG A 310 -5.55 8.00 -13.77
N GLU A 311 -6.06 8.73 -14.75
CA GLU A 311 -7.29 9.50 -14.65
C GLU A 311 -8.49 8.58 -14.36
N LEU A 312 -8.64 7.48 -15.11
CA LEU A 312 -9.68 6.48 -14.85
C LEU A 312 -9.58 5.92 -13.43
N TYR A 313 -8.36 5.55 -13.00
CA TYR A 313 -8.11 5.04 -11.65
C TYR A 313 -8.61 5.99 -10.55
N TRP A 314 -8.28 7.28 -10.65
CA TRP A 314 -8.73 8.27 -9.69
C TRP A 314 -10.23 8.57 -9.78
N GLN A 315 -10.80 8.60 -10.98
CA GLN A 315 -12.25 8.76 -11.16
C GLN A 315 -13.02 7.63 -10.47
N VAL A 316 -12.58 6.40 -10.63
CA VAL A 316 -13.20 5.23 -9.97
C VAL A 316 -13.10 5.35 -8.44
N ILE A 317 -11.92 5.68 -7.92
CA ILE A 317 -11.71 5.84 -6.48
C ILE A 317 -12.62 6.94 -5.91
N PHE A 318 -12.62 8.13 -6.48
CA PHE A 318 -13.40 9.23 -5.93
C PHE A 318 -14.90 9.01 -6.11
N THR A 319 -15.35 8.38 -7.20
CA THR A 319 -16.75 7.96 -7.35
C THR A 319 -17.14 6.99 -6.24
N PHE A 320 -16.34 5.95 -5.98
CA PHE A 320 -16.58 5.00 -4.90
C PHE A 320 -16.63 5.69 -3.52
N LEU A 321 -15.73 6.62 -3.26
CA LEU A 321 -15.67 7.33 -1.98
C LEU A 321 -16.89 8.23 -1.74
N GLU A 322 -17.44 8.84 -2.78
CA GLU A 322 -18.64 9.69 -2.70
C GLU A 322 -19.95 8.92 -2.66
N THR A 323 -19.98 7.69 -3.20
CA THR A 323 -21.20 6.86 -3.20
C THR A 323 -21.58 6.52 -1.76
N PRO A 324 -22.81 6.84 -1.31
CA PRO A 324 -23.29 6.43 0.01
C PRO A 324 -23.15 4.91 0.20
N VAL A 325 -22.83 4.48 1.43
CA VAL A 325 -22.67 3.04 1.74
C VAL A 325 -23.93 2.24 1.37
N SER A 326 -25.12 2.85 1.52
CA SER A 326 -26.42 2.24 1.18
C SER A 326 -26.64 2.02 -0.33
N GLU A 327 -25.86 2.67 -1.19
CA GLU A 327 -26.01 2.64 -2.66
C GLU A 327 -24.93 1.81 -3.35
N ILE A 328 -23.96 1.26 -2.61
CA ILE A 328 -22.94 0.39 -3.18
C ILE A 328 -23.56 -0.99 -3.38
N PRO A 329 -23.67 -1.48 -4.64
CA PRO A 329 -24.26 -2.78 -4.91
C PRO A 329 -23.41 -3.87 -4.23
N ALA A 330 -24.09 -4.80 -3.53
CA ALA A 330 -23.45 -6.04 -3.13
C ALA A 330 -22.95 -6.77 -4.40
N ALA A 331 -21.76 -7.33 -4.37
CA ALA A 331 -21.26 -8.17 -5.45
C ALA A 331 -22.24 -9.33 -5.63
N GLY A 332 -22.84 -9.40 -6.82
CA GLY A 332 -23.76 -10.48 -7.21
C GLY A 332 -23.03 -11.79 -7.47
#